data_88ac43ca6985f1ac3d299371b51acb11
#
_entry.id   88ac43ca6985f1ac3d299371b51acb11
#
_cell.length_a   1.000
_cell.length_b   1.000
_cell.length_c   1.000
_cell.angle_alpha   90.00
_cell.angle_beta   90.00
_cell.angle_gamma   90.00
#
_symmetry.space_group_name_H-M   'P 1'
#
loop_
_entity.id
_entity.type
_entity.pdbx_description
1 polymer ?
#
loop_
_entity_poly.entity_id
_entity_poly.type
_entity_poly.pdbx_seq_one_letter_code
_entity_poly.pdbx_strand_id
1 'polypeptide(L)'
;MRFFLIQTILTSLIVSLFSGCKQSRKSSGEATESAKTSAPIPYDLTKPAERYDLTGDLTEVSGLSYYKPGRLALIQDELAVVFIFDLNRKRVVDEQIFGRKGDYEGVEFVNGELYTLRSDGEIYHFTPSDGSIKTLGGGGAQVRHIKIGLPGKNDVEGLGYDPKLKALLLATKDAAGGSDRPIYYYGLEYGTMYKGPVLKQADLRAFAGEGGSAGDVKPSGIAVHPKTGEYYILASVGHRLIVTKPNGTILSSVGLNKQLFRQPEGICFAPDGTLFIASEGGKNENGYLLRFTAR
;
A
#
# COMPACT_ATOMS: atom_id res chain seq x y z
N MET A 1 -49.24 15.11 66.62
CA MET A 1 -49.28 13.88 67.46
C MET A 1 -48.00 13.17 67.22
N ARG A 2 -46.97 13.39 68.04
CA ARG A 2 -46.48 12.60 69.16
C ARG A 2 -46.44 11.10 68.81
N PHE A 3 -45.22 10.48 68.63
CA PHE A 3 -44.54 9.80 69.70
C PHE A 3 -43.08 9.56 69.38
N PHE A 4 -42.24 9.92 70.33
CA PHE A 4 -40.84 9.51 70.63
C PHE A 4 -40.81 8.02 71.01
N LEU A 5 -39.77 7.30 70.59
CA LEU A 5 -39.17 6.35 71.56
C LEU A 5 -37.68 6.21 71.34
N ILE A 6 -36.96 6.34 72.42
CA ILE A 6 -35.54 6.23 72.66
C ILE A 6 -35.26 4.77 73.08
N GLN A 7 -34.00 4.34 72.89
CA GLN A 7 -33.21 3.34 73.63
C GLN A 7 -32.61 2.29 72.76
N THR A 8 -31.38 1.81 72.91
CA THR A 8 -30.32 1.92 73.93
C THR A 8 -29.03 1.40 73.36
N ILE A 9 -27.94 1.95 73.79
CA ILE A 9 -26.54 1.56 73.51
C ILE A 9 -26.27 0.17 74.10
N LEU A 10 -25.56 -0.70 73.37
CA LEU A 10 -24.83 -1.81 73.90
C LEU A 10 -23.45 -1.95 73.18
N THR A 11 -22.42 -1.51 73.90
CA THR A 11 -21.03 -1.67 73.57
C THR A 11 -20.57 -3.10 73.81
N SER A 12 -20.10 -3.79 72.83
CA SER A 12 -19.32 -5.00 72.99
C SER A 12 -17.99 -4.86 72.24
N LEU A 13 -16.96 -4.82 73.09
CA LEU A 13 -15.55 -4.78 72.72
C LEU A 13 -15.13 -6.19 72.26
N ILE A 14 -14.83 -6.36 70.96
CA ILE A 14 -14.21 -7.57 70.43
C ILE A 14 -12.81 -7.21 69.95
N VAL A 15 -11.84 -7.71 70.71
CA VAL A 15 -10.40 -7.70 70.34
C VAL A 15 -10.23 -8.75 69.29
N SER A 16 -9.92 -8.37 68.00
CA SER A 16 -9.56 -9.29 66.92
C SER A 16 -8.07 -9.15 66.62
N LEU A 17 -7.39 -10.25 66.87
CA LEU A 17 -5.98 -10.48 66.54
C LEU A 17 -5.71 -10.28 65.05
N PHE A 18 -4.83 -9.36 64.71
CA PHE A 18 -4.30 -9.19 63.37
C PHE A 18 -3.35 -10.34 63.03
N SER A 19 -3.82 -11.33 62.26
CA SER A 19 -2.96 -12.23 61.52
C SER A 19 -2.61 -11.58 60.18
N GLY A 20 -1.36 -11.16 60.03
CA GLY A 20 -0.85 -10.59 58.82
C GLY A 20 -0.76 -11.63 57.66
N CYS A 21 -1.71 -11.64 56.76
CA CYS A 21 -1.53 -12.27 55.47
C CYS A 21 -0.72 -11.34 54.55
N LYS A 22 0.54 -11.71 54.28
CA LYS A 22 1.33 -11.13 53.22
C LYS A 22 0.64 -11.49 51.88
N GLN A 23 -0.08 -10.55 51.32
CA GLN A 23 -0.62 -10.65 49.97
C GLN A 23 0.54 -10.48 48.98
N SER A 24 1.01 -11.60 48.43
CA SER A 24 1.94 -11.62 47.32
C SER A 24 1.28 -10.90 46.13
N ARG A 25 1.79 -9.69 45.80
CA ARG A 25 1.49 -9.04 44.55
C ARG A 25 2.03 -9.94 43.43
N LYS A 26 1.15 -10.69 42.74
CA LYS A 26 1.45 -11.21 41.44
C LYS A 26 1.72 -10.01 40.53
N SER A 27 2.97 -9.79 40.16
CA SER A 27 3.33 -8.98 39.02
C SER A 27 2.66 -9.62 37.81
N SER A 28 1.66 -8.95 37.23
CA SER A 28 1.20 -9.22 35.91
C SER A 28 2.40 -8.95 34.99
N GLY A 29 3.13 -10.01 34.64
CA GLY A 29 4.10 -9.95 33.57
C GLY A 29 3.35 -9.57 32.31
N GLU A 30 3.49 -8.33 31.86
CA GLU A 30 3.25 -8.00 30.45
C GLU A 30 4.16 -8.95 29.65
N ALA A 31 3.52 -9.89 28.97
CA ALA A 31 4.20 -10.69 27.97
C ALA A 31 4.68 -9.70 26.89
N THR A 32 5.93 -9.35 26.93
CA THR A 32 6.60 -8.67 25.82
C THR A 32 6.48 -9.61 24.61
N GLU A 33 5.53 -9.30 23.74
CA GLU A 33 5.37 -10.00 22.48
C GLU A 33 6.71 -9.85 21.72
N SER A 34 7.45 -10.94 21.58
CA SER A 34 8.75 -10.91 20.91
C SER A 34 8.55 -10.44 19.47
N ALA A 35 9.35 -9.45 19.05
CA ALA A 35 9.32 -8.92 17.69
C ALA A 35 9.43 -10.06 16.68
N LYS A 36 8.50 -10.10 15.70
CA LYS A 36 8.52 -11.11 14.64
C LYS A 36 9.68 -10.81 13.70
N THR A 37 10.46 -11.82 13.39
CA THR A 37 11.57 -11.70 12.44
C THR A 37 11.05 -11.76 11.02
N SER A 38 11.40 -10.76 10.20
CA SER A 38 11.09 -10.74 8.77
C SER A 38 11.83 -11.85 8.04
N ALA A 39 11.13 -12.60 7.19
CA ALA A 39 11.78 -13.48 6.25
C ALA A 39 12.64 -12.65 5.27
N PRO A 40 13.80 -13.13 4.83
CA PRO A 40 14.61 -12.42 3.85
C PRO A 40 13.88 -12.37 2.51
N ILE A 41 13.92 -11.20 1.86
CA ILE A 41 13.46 -11.02 0.48
C ILE A 41 14.65 -11.19 -0.49
N PRO A 42 14.40 -11.63 -1.74
CA PRO A 42 15.49 -11.90 -2.69
C PRO A 42 16.12 -10.64 -3.30
N TYR A 43 15.82 -9.45 -2.78
CA TYR A 43 16.30 -8.16 -3.29
C TYR A 43 17.15 -7.45 -2.25
N ASP A 44 18.30 -6.89 -2.71
CA ASP A 44 19.09 -5.95 -1.89
C ASP A 44 18.57 -4.52 -2.10
N LEU A 45 17.64 -4.10 -1.25
CA LEU A 45 17.03 -2.78 -1.35
C LEU A 45 17.98 -1.62 -1.00
N THR A 46 19.20 -1.93 -0.55
CA THR A 46 20.23 -0.90 -0.30
C THR A 46 21.06 -0.58 -1.53
N LYS A 47 20.99 -1.43 -2.57
CA LYS A 47 21.88 -1.39 -3.73
C LYS A 47 21.11 -1.65 -5.03
N PRO A 48 20.43 -0.64 -5.60
CA PRO A 48 19.77 -0.80 -6.88
C PRO A 48 20.79 -1.13 -7.98
N ALA A 49 20.40 -2.01 -8.90
CA ALA A 49 21.21 -2.34 -10.06
C ALA A 49 21.28 -1.18 -11.06
N GLU A 50 20.24 -0.35 -11.09
CA GLU A 50 20.15 0.83 -11.95
C GLU A 50 19.17 1.86 -11.38
N ARG A 51 19.44 3.15 -11.64
CA ARG A 51 18.55 4.28 -11.39
C ARG A 51 18.28 4.99 -12.70
N TYR A 52 17.02 5.38 -12.89
CA TYR A 52 16.55 6.19 -14.02
C TYR A 52 15.91 7.46 -13.45
N ASP A 53 16.41 8.62 -13.84
CA ASP A 53 15.78 9.87 -13.44
C ASP A 53 14.58 10.17 -14.36
N LEU A 54 13.49 10.57 -13.74
CA LEU A 54 12.25 10.96 -14.39
C LEU A 54 12.15 12.47 -14.43
N THR A 55 12.03 13.04 -15.62
CA THR A 55 12.00 14.49 -15.83
C THR A 55 10.62 14.96 -16.27
N GLY A 56 10.38 16.28 -16.18
CA GLY A 56 9.12 16.89 -16.62
C GLY A 56 7.95 16.50 -15.73
N ASP A 57 6.86 16.06 -16.34
CA ASP A 57 5.60 15.77 -15.66
C ASP A 57 5.67 14.55 -14.71
N LEU A 58 6.75 13.75 -14.77
CA LEU A 58 6.93 12.56 -13.92
C LEU A 58 7.73 12.85 -12.63
N THR A 59 7.89 14.11 -12.23
CA THR A 59 8.48 14.48 -10.95
C THR A 59 7.69 13.92 -9.77
N GLU A 60 6.35 13.90 -9.89
CA GLU A 60 5.39 13.39 -8.91
C GLU A 60 4.78 12.06 -9.37
N VAL A 61 5.66 11.10 -9.73
CA VAL A 61 5.25 9.77 -10.18
C VAL A 61 4.53 9.02 -9.05
N SER A 62 3.26 8.66 -9.27
CA SER A 62 2.39 7.99 -8.30
C SER A 62 2.18 6.50 -8.56
N GLY A 63 2.36 6.01 -9.78
CA GLY A 63 2.13 4.60 -10.11
C GLY A 63 3.03 4.04 -11.19
N LEU A 64 3.18 2.71 -11.20
CA LEU A 64 4.13 2.01 -12.05
C LEU A 64 3.62 0.61 -12.40
N SER A 65 3.69 0.24 -13.70
CA SER A 65 3.40 -1.12 -14.18
C SER A 65 4.38 -1.58 -15.24
N TYR A 66 4.61 -2.88 -15.31
CA TYR A 66 5.33 -3.49 -16.43
C TYR A 66 4.45 -3.49 -17.69
N TYR A 67 4.88 -2.81 -18.73
CA TYR A 67 4.10 -2.67 -19.96
C TYR A 67 4.44 -3.73 -21.02
N LYS A 68 5.69 -3.73 -21.46
CA LYS A 68 6.22 -4.64 -22.50
C LYS A 68 7.73 -4.82 -22.26
N PRO A 69 8.41 -5.78 -22.92
CA PRO A 69 9.85 -5.92 -22.80
C PRO A 69 10.60 -4.58 -22.98
N GLY A 70 11.35 -4.19 -21.97
CA GLY A 70 12.11 -2.94 -21.94
C GLY A 70 11.28 -1.67 -21.74
N ARG A 71 9.99 -1.77 -21.43
CA ARG A 71 9.11 -0.62 -21.23
C ARG A 71 8.24 -0.73 -19.98
N LEU A 72 8.07 0.38 -19.31
CA LEU A 72 7.18 0.54 -18.16
C LEU A 72 6.08 1.57 -18.47
N ALA A 73 4.90 1.38 -17.90
CA ALA A 73 3.85 2.38 -17.86
C ALA A 73 3.93 3.12 -16.53
N LEU A 74 3.92 4.44 -16.56
CA LEU A 74 3.97 5.30 -15.39
C LEU A 74 2.77 6.25 -15.41
N ILE A 75 2.33 6.63 -14.23
CA ILE A 75 1.34 7.68 -14.04
C ILE A 75 1.86 8.68 -12.99
N GLN A 76 1.35 9.88 -13.02
CA GLN A 76 1.55 10.90 -12.00
C GLN A 76 0.18 11.38 -11.50
N ASP A 77 0.14 12.04 -10.38
CA ASP A 77 -1.08 12.31 -9.62
C ASP A 77 -2.07 13.27 -10.30
N GLU A 78 -1.62 14.30 -11.02
CA GLU A 78 -2.54 15.31 -11.58
C GLU A 78 -3.08 15.04 -12.98
N LEU A 79 -2.25 14.45 -13.85
CA LEU A 79 -2.57 14.34 -15.29
C LEU A 79 -3.20 13.00 -15.63
N ALA A 80 -4.29 13.03 -16.39
CA ALA A 80 -4.86 11.82 -16.98
C ALA A 80 -4.03 11.33 -18.18
N VAL A 81 -2.76 11.02 -17.93
CA VAL A 81 -1.79 10.57 -18.94
C VAL A 81 -1.01 9.37 -18.40
N VAL A 82 -1.00 8.28 -19.15
CA VAL A 82 -0.05 7.19 -18.90
C VAL A 82 1.16 7.40 -19.80
N PHE A 83 2.32 7.51 -19.16
CA PHE A 83 3.61 7.69 -19.83
C PHE A 83 4.28 6.34 -20.04
N ILE A 84 4.68 6.05 -21.27
CA ILE A 84 5.43 4.84 -21.61
C ILE A 84 6.92 5.16 -21.60
N PHE A 85 7.61 4.66 -20.60
CA PHE A 85 9.05 4.84 -20.38
C PHE A 85 9.84 3.68 -20.99
N ASP A 86 10.84 3.98 -21.83
CA ASP A 86 11.74 3.02 -22.44
C ASP A 86 13.04 2.93 -21.61
N LEU A 87 13.27 1.77 -21.00
CA LEU A 87 14.43 1.52 -20.12
C LEU A 87 15.76 1.61 -20.86
N ASN A 88 15.83 1.25 -22.15
CA ASN A 88 17.05 1.33 -22.92
C ASN A 88 17.36 2.77 -23.35
N ARG A 89 16.32 3.51 -23.75
CA ARG A 89 16.44 4.92 -24.15
C ARG A 89 16.45 5.88 -22.95
N LYS A 90 16.11 5.38 -21.77
CA LYS A 90 16.02 6.14 -20.50
C LYS A 90 15.16 7.40 -20.61
N ARG A 91 14.03 7.29 -21.30
CA ARG A 91 13.10 8.41 -21.49
C ARG A 91 11.69 7.94 -21.82
N VAL A 92 10.73 8.84 -21.63
CA VAL A 92 9.37 8.67 -22.17
C VAL A 92 9.42 8.60 -23.69
N VAL A 93 8.75 7.65 -24.28
CA VAL A 93 8.66 7.41 -25.72
C VAL A 93 7.25 7.51 -26.26
N ASP A 94 6.25 7.50 -25.37
CA ASP A 94 4.84 7.62 -25.74
C ASP A 94 4.02 8.15 -24.56
N GLU A 95 2.87 8.78 -24.85
CA GLU A 95 1.95 9.36 -23.89
C GLU A 95 0.52 8.98 -24.28
N GLN A 96 -0.20 8.34 -23.38
CA GLN A 96 -1.57 7.88 -23.56
C GLN A 96 -2.52 8.74 -22.73
N ILE A 97 -3.15 9.75 -23.34
CA ILE A 97 -4.10 10.66 -22.68
C ILE A 97 -5.45 9.95 -22.58
N PHE A 98 -5.99 9.80 -21.37
CA PHE A 98 -7.23 9.06 -21.15
C PHE A 98 -8.35 9.89 -20.50
N GLY A 99 -8.11 11.10 -20.03
CA GLY A 99 -9.14 11.87 -19.34
C GLY A 99 -8.79 13.32 -19.07
N ARG A 100 -9.34 13.83 -17.98
CA ARG A 100 -9.09 15.16 -17.44
C ARG A 100 -8.24 15.07 -16.19
N LYS A 101 -7.66 16.18 -15.75
CA LYS A 101 -6.94 16.27 -14.47
C LYS A 101 -7.73 15.63 -13.35
N GLY A 102 -7.05 14.92 -12.47
CA GLY A 102 -7.61 14.19 -11.35
C GLY A 102 -6.54 13.95 -10.30
N ASP A 103 -6.76 12.99 -9.44
CA ASP A 103 -5.87 12.54 -8.38
C ASP A 103 -5.58 11.06 -8.66
N TYR A 104 -4.66 10.80 -9.59
CA TYR A 104 -4.37 9.46 -10.12
C TYR A 104 -3.23 8.80 -9.37
N GLU A 105 -3.46 7.58 -8.84
CA GLU A 105 -2.60 6.95 -7.85
C GLU A 105 -2.05 5.59 -8.28
N GLY A 106 -2.47 5.10 -9.43
CA GLY A 106 -1.99 3.80 -9.89
C GLY A 106 -2.26 3.51 -11.33
N VAL A 107 -1.39 2.69 -11.93
CA VAL A 107 -1.53 2.19 -13.28
C VAL A 107 -1.20 0.70 -13.32
N GLU A 108 -1.96 -0.09 -14.09
CA GLU A 108 -1.70 -1.50 -14.31
C GLU A 108 -1.99 -1.88 -15.77
N PHE A 109 -1.10 -2.66 -16.38
CA PHE A 109 -1.28 -3.16 -17.76
C PHE A 109 -1.66 -4.64 -17.73
N VAL A 110 -2.90 -4.92 -18.12
CA VAL A 110 -3.48 -6.28 -18.04
C VAL A 110 -4.13 -6.64 -19.36
N ASN A 111 -3.75 -7.78 -19.93
CA ASN A 111 -4.37 -8.36 -21.13
C ASN A 111 -4.49 -7.38 -22.32
N GLY A 112 -3.54 -6.48 -22.48
CA GLY A 112 -3.53 -5.51 -23.57
C GLY A 112 -4.26 -4.20 -23.29
N GLU A 113 -4.82 -4.02 -22.10
CA GLU A 113 -5.49 -2.79 -21.65
C GLU A 113 -4.71 -2.13 -20.50
N LEU A 114 -4.72 -0.81 -20.46
CA LEU A 114 -4.25 -0.01 -19.35
C LEU A 114 -5.42 0.30 -18.40
N TYR A 115 -5.20 0.08 -17.13
CA TYR A 115 -6.10 0.43 -16.04
C TYR A 115 -5.44 1.52 -15.20
N THR A 116 -6.15 2.61 -14.91
CA THR A 116 -5.66 3.69 -14.06
C THR A 116 -6.60 3.89 -12.90
N LEU A 117 -6.05 4.06 -11.72
CA LEU A 117 -6.78 4.25 -10.47
C LEU A 117 -6.77 5.73 -10.10
N ARG A 118 -7.93 6.26 -9.69
CA ARG A 118 -8.03 7.54 -8.99
C ARG A 118 -8.20 7.31 -7.48
N SER A 119 -7.73 8.24 -6.65
CA SER A 119 -7.70 8.10 -5.18
C SER A 119 -9.04 7.77 -4.53
N ASP A 120 -10.16 8.15 -5.15
CA ASP A 120 -11.52 7.81 -4.70
C ASP A 120 -11.99 6.39 -5.08
N GLY A 121 -11.13 5.60 -5.73
CA GLY A 121 -11.40 4.24 -6.17
C GLY A 121 -12.04 4.13 -7.55
N GLU A 122 -12.20 5.23 -8.30
CA GLU A 122 -12.64 5.13 -9.69
C GLU A 122 -11.52 4.62 -10.59
N ILE A 123 -11.86 3.70 -11.49
CA ILE A 123 -10.91 3.14 -12.47
C ILE A 123 -11.31 3.56 -13.88
N TYR A 124 -10.33 3.98 -14.66
CA TYR A 124 -10.44 4.19 -16.08
C TYR A 124 -9.65 3.11 -16.80
N HIS A 125 -10.20 2.52 -17.86
CA HIS A 125 -9.44 1.55 -18.64
C HIS A 125 -9.65 1.72 -20.13
N PHE A 126 -8.61 1.41 -20.90
CA PHE A 126 -8.58 1.61 -22.34
C PHE A 126 -7.46 0.78 -22.98
N THR A 127 -7.64 0.45 -24.24
CA THR A 127 -6.58 -0.16 -25.06
C THR A 127 -5.61 0.93 -25.50
N PRO A 128 -4.30 0.83 -25.16
CA PRO A 128 -3.33 1.80 -25.64
C PRO A 128 -3.19 1.73 -27.16
N SER A 129 -3.02 2.89 -27.80
CA SER A 129 -2.77 2.95 -29.25
C SER A 129 -1.27 3.03 -29.53
N ASP A 130 -0.84 2.51 -30.68
CA ASP A 130 0.53 2.73 -31.18
C ASP A 130 0.61 4.13 -31.82
N GLY A 131 1.22 5.06 -31.09
CA GLY A 131 1.39 6.45 -31.50
C GLY A 131 0.59 7.43 -30.63
N SER A 132 1.24 8.54 -30.28
CA SER A 132 0.73 9.54 -29.35
C SER A 132 -0.69 10.00 -29.71
N ILE A 133 -1.66 9.61 -28.88
CA ILE A 133 -3.00 10.16 -28.94
C ILE A 133 -2.94 11.56 -28.29
N LYS A 134 -2.67 12.56 -29.08
CA LYS A 134 -2.68 13.97 -28.61
C LYS A 134 -4.06 14.62 -28.59
N THR A 135 -5.16 13.86 -28.57
CA THR A 135 -6.49 14.48 -28.65
C THR A 135 -7.51 13.84 -27.74
N LEU A 136 -7.94 14.59 -26.75
CA LEU A 136 -9.25 14.44 -26.12
C LEU A 136 -10.34 14.47 -27.22
N GLY A 137 -10.96 13.35 -27.52
CA GLY A 137 -12.18 13.29 -28.34
C GLY A 137 -12.03 13.02 -29.83
N GLY A 138 -10.85 12.70 -30.36
CA GLY A 138 -10.63 12.38 -31.77
C GLY A 138 -10.11 10.95 -32.00
N GLY A 139 -10.98 9.98 -32.28
CA GLY A 139 -10.61 8.69 -32.86
C GLY A 139 -9.75 7.73 -32.02
N GLY A 140 -9.54 8.01 -30.76
CA GLY A 140 -8.79 7.17 -29.83
C GLY A 140 -9.61 6.06 -29.18
N ALA A 141 -8.94 5.13 -28.54
CA ALA A 141 -9.55 4.03 -27.80
C ALA A 141 -10.66 4.54 -26.88
N GLN A 142 -11.80 3.86 -26.88
CA GLN A 142 -12.90 4.20 -25.98
C GLN A 142 -12.46 4.00 -24.53
N VAL A 143 -12.28 5.09 -23.79
CA VAL A 143 -12.01 5.02 -22.36
C VAL A 143 -13.28 4.60 -21.63
N ARG A 144 -13.20 3.50 -20.92
CA ARG A 144 -14.28 3.01 -20.06
C ARG A 144 -14.03 3.43 -18.63
N HIS A 145 -15.09 3.67 -17.91
CA HIS A 145 -15.06 4.13 -16.53
C HIS A 145 -15.78 3.13 -15.63
N ILE A 146 -15.11 2.70 -14.58
CA ILE A 146 -15.63 1.75 -13.59
C ILE A 146 -15.72 2.45 -12.24
N LYS A 147 -16.93 2.52 -11.70
CA LYS A 147 -17.18 2.97 -10.33
C LYS A 147 -17.20 1.76 -9.42
N ILE A 148 -16.16 1.58 -8.62
CA ILE A 148 -16.04 0.40 -7.76
C ILE A 148 -17.00 0.46 -6.57
N GLY A 149 -17.34 1.65 -6.08
CA GLY A 149 -18.28 1.82 -4.96
C GLY A 149 -17.73 1.30 -3.64
N LEU A 150 -16.51 1.69 -3.30
CA LEU A 150 -15.88 1.32 -2.03
C LEU A 150 -16.73 1.81 -0.84
N PRO A 151 -16.83 1.02 0.26
CA PRO A 151 -17.64 1.39 1.42
C PRO A 151 -17.03 2.56 2.19
N GLY A 152 -17.76 3.65 2.29
CA GLY A 152 -17.33 4.87 2.99
C GLY A 152 -16.34 5.72 2.21
N LYS A 153 -15.69 6.68 2.89
CA LYS A 153 -14.64 7.50 2.30
C LYS A 153 -13.31 6.77 2.45
N ASN A 154 -12.70 6.41 1.34
CA ASN A 154 -11.39 5.78 1.28
C ASN A 154 -10.44 6.66 0.46
N ASP A 155 -9.15 6.50 0.72
CA ASP A 155 -8.05 6.97 -0.08
C ASP A 155 -7.30 5.74 -0.58
N VAL A 156 -7.24 5.53 -1.90
CA VAL A 156 -6.71 4.30 -2.51
C VAL A 156 -5.56 4.67 -3.42
N GLU A 157 -4.37 4.18 -3.10
CA GLU A 157 -3.15 4.54 -3.84
C GLU A 157 -2.51 3.37 -4.58
N GLY A 158 -2.62 2.15 -4.06
CA GLY A 158 -2.01 0.99 -4.72
C GLY A 158 -2.93 0.32 -5.72
N LEU A 159 -2.49 0.19 -6.97
CA LEU A 159 -3.12 -0.63 -8.00
C LEU A 159 -2.17 -1.74 -8.44
N GLY A 160 -2.64 -2.98 -8.43
CA GLY A 160 -1.92 -4.15 -8.92
C GLY A 160 -2.87 -5.17 -9.57
N TYR A 161 -2.34 -6.26 -10.10
CA TYR A 161 -3.14 -7.32 -10.69
C TYR A 161 -2.71 -8.71 -10.21
N ASP A 162 -3.67 -9.50 -9.75
CA ASP A 162 -3.46 -10.91 -9.44
C ASP A 162 -3.97 -11.79 -10.60
N PRO A 163 -3.06 -12.43 -11.36
CA PRO A 163 -3.43 -13.25 -12.50
C PRO A 163 -4.15 -14.56 -12.12
N LYS A 164 -3.96 -15.07 -10.88
CA LYS A 164 -4.66 -16.26 -10.38
C LYS A 164 -6.11 -15.94 -10.05
N LEU A 165 -6.36 -14.77 -9.48
CA LEU A 165 -7.70 -14.29 -9.16
C LEU A 165 -8.38 -13.58 -10.34
N LYS A 166 -7.62 -13.26 -11.40
CA LYS A 166 -8.05 -12.38 -12.50
C LYS A 166 -8.69 -11.08 -12.00
N ALA A 167 -8.07 -10.49 -10.99
CA ALA A 167 -8.60 -9.33 -10.28
C ALA A 167 -7.56 -8.23 -10.14
N LEU A 168 -8.01 -6.98 -10.27
CA LEU A 168 -7.24 -5.83 -9.82
C LEU A 168 -7.22 -5.80 -8.29
N LEU A 169 -6.09 -5.43 -7.74
CA LEU A 169 -5.85 -5.22 -6.31
C LEU A 169 -5.84 -3.73 -6.04
N LEU A 170 -6.62 -3.29 -5.07
CA LEU A 170 -6.69 -1.90 -4.64
C LEU A 170 -6.26 -1.81 -3.19
N ALA A 171 -5.08 -1.28 -2.93
CA ALA A 171 -4.56 -1.10 -1.58
C ALA A 171 -4.95 0.29 -1.04
N THR A 172 -5.61 0.33 0.12
CA THR A 172 -6.03 1.58 0.72
C THR A 172 -4.90 2.22 1.53
N LYS A 173 -4.64 3.50 1.27
CA LYS A 173 -3.81 4.38 2.11
C LYS A 173 -4.53 4.75 3.39
N ASP A 174 -5.77 5.24 3.25
CA ASP A 174 -6.67 5.50 4.36
C ASP A 174 -8.03 4.85 4.11
N ALA A 175 -8.56 4.19 5.13
CA ALA A 175 -9.84 3.49 5.05
C ALA A 175 -10.86 4.10 6.00
N ALA A 176 -12.12 4.09 5.59
CA ALA A 176 -13.22 4.50 6.44
C ALA A 176 -13.26 3.65 7.72
N GLY A 177 -13.21 4.30 8.87
CA GLY A 177 -13.51 3.67 10.16
C GLY A 177 -12.33 3.02 10.90
N GLY A 178 -11.06 3.30 10.54
CA GLY A 178 -9.97 2.75 11.34
C GLY A 178 -8.57 2.93 10.78
N SER A 179 -7.59 2.44 11.54
CA SER A 179 -6.18 2.47 11.17
C SER A 179 -5.75 1.28 10.28
N ASP A 180 -6.54 0.20 10.24
CA ASP A 180 -6.24 -0.95 9.42
C ASP A 180 -6.46 -0.66 7.93
N ARG A 181 -5.69 -1.31 7.05
CA ARG A 181 -5.67 -1.04 5.61
C ARG A 181 -6.22 -2.24 4.85
N PRO A 182 -7.49 -2.24 4.45
CA PRO A 182 -8.05 -3.28 3.59
C PRO A 182 -7.46 -3.21 2.19
N ILE A 183 -7.30 -4.38 1.58
CA ILE A 183 -7.08 -4.52 0.14
C ILE A 183 -8.41 -4.95 -0.45
N TYR A 184 -8.88 -4.26 -1.49
CA TYR A 184 -10.06 -4.64 -2.23
C TYR A 184 -9.66 -5.30 -3.54
N TYR A 185 -10.50 -6.19 -4.02
CA TYR A 185 -10.35 -6.86 -5.30
C TYR A 185 -11.46 -6.44 -6.25
N TYR A 186 -11.11 -6.17 -7.49
CA TYR A 186 -12.09 -6.00 -8.56
C TYR A 186 -11.87 -7.09 -9.61
N GLY A 187 -12.78 -8.06 -9.65
CA GLY A 187 -12.74 -9.18 -10.60
C GLY A 187 -13.04 -8.71 -12.01
N LEU A 188 -12.09 -8.85 -12.93
CA LEU A 188 -12.22 -8.39 -14.32
C LEU A 188 -13.24 -9.19 -15.12
N GLU A 189 -13.43 -10.47 -14.77
CA GLU A 189 -14.34 -11.36 -15.49
C GLU A 189 -15.80 -11.01 -15.23
N TYR A 190 -16.15 -10.66 -13.98
CA TYR A 190 -17.54 -10.43 -13.57
C TYR A 190 -17.86 -8.98 -13.26
N GLY A 191 -16.88 -8.09 -13.29
CA GLY A 191 -17.05 -6.69 -12.96
C GLY A 191 -17.51 -6.47 -11.51
N THR A 192 -17.02 -7.29 -10.57
CA THR A 192 -17.51 -7.31 -9.20
C THR A 192 -16.40 -6.99 -8.20
N MET A 193 -16.68 -6.08 -7.27
CA MET A 193 -15.79 -5.74 -6.16
C MET A 193 -16.05 -6.66 -4.96
N TYR A 194 -14.97 -7.09 -4.30
CA TYR A 194 -15.04 -7.80 -3.02
C TYR A 194 -13.87 -7.44 -2.11
N LYS A 195 -14.06 -7.61 -0.82
CA LYS A 195 -13.04 -7.31 0.18
C LYS A 195 -12.01 -8.44 0.24
N GLY A 196 -10.76 -8.10 0.09
CA GLY A 196 -9.62 -8.99 0.27
C GLY A 196 -9.07 -8.97 1.71
N PRO A 197 -7.79 -9.24 1.88
CA PRO A 197 -7.15 -9.22 3.19
C PRO A 197 -7.07 -7.81 3.77
N VAL A 198 -6.86 -7.74 5.08
CA VAL A 198 -6.68 -6.48 5.80
C VAL A 198 -5.29 -6.45 6.42
N LEU A 199 -4.52 -5.43 6.11
CA LEU A 199 -3.26 -5.16 6.78
C LEU A 199 -3.55 -4.49 8.12
N LYS A 200 -3.43 -5.26 9.19
CA LYS A 200 -3.64 -4.75 10.55
C LYS A 200 -2.39 -4.01 11.02
N GLN A 201 -2.56 -2.78 11.49
CA GLN A 201 -1.46 -1.99 12.02
C GLN A 201 -0.76 -2.68 13.20
N ALA A 202 -1.51 -3.43 14.03
CA ALA A 202 -0.94 -4.22 15.11
C ALA A 202 0.05 -5.28 14.61
N ASP A 203 -0.32 -6.01 13.53
CA ASP A 203 0.55 -7.02 12.93
C ASP A 203 1.80 -6.39 12.31
N LEU A 204 1.65 -5.23 11.65
CA LEU A 204 2.78 -4.50 11.06
C LEU A 204 3.77 -3.99 12.12
N ARG A 205 3.25 -3.52 13.26
CA ARG A 205 4.10 -3.11 14.40
C ARG A 205 4.93 -4.27 14.97
N ALA A 206 4.38 -5.49 14.97
CA ALA A 206 5.11 -6.68 15.43
C ALA A 206 6.37 -6.97 14.60
N PHE A 207 6.45 -6.50 13.35
CA PHE A 207 7.61 -6.60 12.46
C PHE A 207 8.54 -5.37 12.51
N ALA A 208 8.24 -4.35 13.31
CA ALA A 208 9.00 -3.09 13.26
C ALA A 208 10.40 -3.22 13.87
N GLY A 209 10.66 -4.21 14.73
CA GLY A 209 11.93 -4.39 15.43
C GLY A 209 12.27 -3.23 16.39
N GLU A 210 13.36 -3.37 17.15
CA GLU A 210 13.92 -2.30 17.95
C GLU A 210 14.47 -1.20 17.02
N GLY A 211 13.86 -0.02 17.02
CA GLY A 211 14.24 1.14 16.20
C GLY A 211 13.33 1.41 15.01
N GLY A 212 12.36 0.54 14.73
CA GLY A 212 11.29 0.83 13.77
C GLY A 212 10.31 1.83 14.38
N SER A 213 10.02 2.92 13.68
CA SER A 213 8.95 3.84 14.06
C SER A 213 7.65 3.05 14.21
N ALA A 214 7.06 3.06 15.41
CA ALA A 214 5.74 2.49 15.69
C ALA A 214 4.60 3.27 15.00
N GLY A 215 4.92 4.12 14.05
CA GLY A 215 3.96 4.94 13.30
C GLY A 215 3.07 4.13 12.38
N ASP A 216 2.04 4.76 11.89
CA ASP A 216 1.14 4.19 10.89
C ASP A 216 1.91 3.81 9.62
N VAL A 217 1.53 2.67 9.06
CA VAL A 217 2.00 2.20 7.75
C VAL A 217 0.85 2.39 6.77
N LYS A 218 1.09 3.19 5.72
CA LYS A 218 0.08 3.49 4.71
C LYS A 218 0.57 3.01 3.34
N PRO A 219 -0.13 2.04 2.73
CA PRO A 219 0.17 1.60 1.37
C PRO A 219 0.14 2.73 0.36
N SER A 220 1.11 2.73 -0.54
CA SER A 220 1.21 3.63 -1.69
C SER A 220 1.32 2.86 -3.01
N GLY A 221 1.65 1.58 -2.98
CA GLY A 221 1.71 0.72 -4.15
C GLY A 221 1.56 -0.76 -3.80
N ILE A 222 1.10 -1.56 -4.76
CA ILE A 222 0.98 -3.01 -4.60
C ILE A 222 1.30 -3.71 -5.92
N ALA A 223 2.08 -4.80 -5.85
CA ALA A 223 2.38 -5.65 -6.99
C ALA A 223 2.38 -7.12 -6.58
N VAL A 224 2.06 -8.00 -7.52
CA VAL A 224 2.11 -9.45 -7.32
C VAL A 224 3.40 -9.99 -7.90
N HIS A 225 4.19 -10.69 -7.09
CA HIS A 225 5.43 -11.29 -7.54
C HIS A 225 5.16 -12.42 -8.56
N PRO A 226 5.70 -12.37 -9.78
CA PRO A 226 5.28 -13.24 -10.89
C PRO A 226 5.57 -14.73 -10.67
N LYS A 227 6.56 -15.06 -9.85
CA LYS A 227 6.96 -16.47 -9.59
C LYS A 227 6.34 -17.04 -8.32
N THR A 228 6.21 -16.24 -7.25
CA THR A 228 5.71 -16.73 -5.95
C THR A 228 4.23 -16.46 -5.72
N GLY A 229 3.68 -15.43 -6.38
CA GLY A 229 2.31 -14.97 -6.17
C GLY A 229 2.13 -14.21 -4.86
N GLU A 230 3.22 -13.85 -4.18
CA GLU A 230 3.21 -13.01 -2.98
C GLU A 230 2.91 -11.56 -3.36
N TYR A 231 2.24 -10.85 -2.46
CA TYR A 231 1.95 -9.43 -2.63
C TYR A 231 3.06 -8.61 -2.00
N TYR A 232 3.64 -7.74 -2.79
CA TYR A 232 4.64 -6.75 -2.38
C TYR A 232 3.94 -5.41 -2.28
N ILE A 233 3.84 -4.88 -1.07
CA ILE A 233 3.09 -3.67 -0.75
C ILE A 233 4.09 -2.61 -0.32
N LEU A 234 4.12 -1.54 -1.09
CA LEU A 234 4.94 -0.37 -0.81
C LEU A 234 4.18 0.56 0.13
N ALA A 235 4.88 1.20 1.04
CA ALA A 235 4.31 2.18 1.96
C ALA A 235 5.24 3.38 2.07
N SER A 236 4.84 4.53 1.51
CA SER A 236 5.56 5.79 1.63
C SER A 236 5.49 6.31 3.07
N VAL A 237 4.32 6.32 3.67
CA VAL A 237 4.18 6.55 5.12
C VAL A 237 4.57 5.27 5.87
N GLY A 238 5.55 5.38 6.73
CA GLY A 238 6.19 4.27 7.42
C GLY A 238 7.49 3.78 6.74
N HIS A 239 7.74 4.16 5.50
CA HIS A 239 8.94 3.80 4.70
C HIS A 239 9.25 2.30 4.78
N ARG A 240 8.33 1.48 4.27
CA ARG A 240 8.45 0.02 4.33
C ARG A 240 8.05 -0.65 3.01
N LEU A 241 8.69 -1.78 2.75
CA LEU A 241 8.21 -2.78 1.81
C LEU A 241 7.69 -3.97 2.61
N ILE A 242 6.43 -4.31 2.44
CA ILE A 242 5.74 -5.39 3.14
C ILE A 242 5.48 -6.50 2.14
N VAL A 243 5.83 -7.74 2.51
CA VAL A 243 5.54 -8.92 1.70
C VAL A 243 4.51 -9.77 2.43
N THR A 244 3.43 -10.11 1.73
CA THR A 244 2.36 -10.94 2.29
C THR A 244 2.00 -12.10 1.36
N LYS A 245 1.40 -13.14 1.94
CA LYS A 245 0.61 -14.09 1.16
C LYS A 245 -0.68 -13.41 0.67
N PRO A 246 -1.36 -13.96 -0.37
CA PRO A 246 -2.64 -13.43 -0.83
C PRO A 246 -3.74 -13.38 0.25
N ASN A 247 -3.63 -14.19 1.29
CA ASN A 247 -4.56 -14.17 2.44
C ASN A 247 -4.24 -13.10 3.49
N GLY A 248 -3.22 -12.26 3.26
CA GLY A 248 -2.81 -11.18 4.17
C GLY A 248 -1.80 -11.57 5.25
N THR A 249 -1.37 -12.84 5.31
CA THR A 249 -0.31 -13.24 6.24
C THR A 249 0.99 -12.52 5.89
N ILE A 250 1.51 -11.70 6.79
CA ILE A 250 2.76 -10.96 6.61
C ILE A 250 3.93 -11.94 6.71
N LEU A 251 4.77 -11.96 5.69
CA LEU A 251 6.00 -12.77 5.61
C LEU A 251 7.23 -11.93 5.96
N SER A 252 7.23 -10.68 5.51
CA SER A 252 8.35 -9.76 5.69
C SER A 252 7.86 -8.32 5.78
N SER A 253 8.59 -7.50 6.51
CA SER A 253 8.41 -6.04 6.53
C SER A 253 9.78 -5.38 6.65
N VAL A 254 10.28 -4.85 5.54
CA VAL A 254 11.63 -4.30 5.40
C VAL A 254 11.56 -2.79 5.41
N GLY A 255 12.38 -2.15 6.26
CA GLY A 255 12.53 -0.70 6.27
C GLY A 255 13.23 -0.20 5.00
N LEU A 256 12.72 0.87 4.42
CA LEU A 256 13.30 1.54 3.26
C LEU A 256 14.16 2.72 3.71
N ASN A 257 15.37 2.83 3.16
CA ASN A 257 16.26 3.96 3.44
C ASN A 257 15.67 5.25 2.84
N LYS A 258 15.38 6.24 3.68
CA LYS A 258 14.73 7.50 3.28
C LYS A 258 15.53 8.33 2.27
N GLN A 259 16.85 8.14 2.18
CA GLN A 259 17.68 8.83 1.18
C GLN A 259 17.58 8.18 -0.19
N LEU A 260 17.42 6.84 -0.22
CA LEU A 260 17.30 6.07 -1.45
C LEU A 260 15.85 5.98 -1.94
N PHE A 261 14.88 5.98 -1.02
CA PHE A 261 13.44 5.94 -1.29
C PHE A 261 12.80 7.16 -0.62
N ARG A 262 12.80 8.28 -1.29
CA ARG A 262 12.37 9.55 -0.69
C ARG A 262 10.88 9.54 -0.41
N GLN A 263 10.08 9.26 -1.43
CA GLN A 263 8.64 9.05 -1.36
C GLN A 263 8.28 7.93 -2.35
N PRO A 264 8.43 6.66 -1.90
CA PRO A 264 8.20 5.51 -2.76
C PRO A 264 6.70 5.30 -3.00
N GLU A 265 6.25 5.38 -4.26
CA GLU A 265 4.83 5.32 -4.63
C GLU A 265 4.53 4.14 -5.58
N GLY A 266 5.28 3.99 -6.65
CA GLY A 266 5.03 2.94 -7.64
C GLY A 266 5.88 1.69 -7.44
N ILE A 267 5.29 0.50 -7.67
CA ILE A 267 5.99 -0.79 -7.61
C ILE A 267 5.49 -1.72 -8.70
N CYS A 268 6.39 -2.40 -9.41
CA CYS A 268 6.02 -3.48 -10.33
C CYS A 268 7.13 -4.53 -10.48
N PHE A 269 6.79 -5.64 -11.11
CA PHE A 269 7.72 -6.68 -11.51
C PHE A 269 7.73 -6.89 -13.01
N ALA A 270 8.91 -7.08 -13.57
CA ALA A 270 9.01 -7.75 -14.87
C ALA A 270 8.72 -9.27 -14.72
N PRO A 271 8.38 -9.98 -15.80
CA PRO A 271 8.05 -11.41 -15.74
C PRO A 271 9.19 -12.30 -15.23
N ASP A 272 10.44 -11.86 -15.35
CA ASP A 272 11.62 -12.56 -14.84
C ASP A 272 11.81 -12.41 -13.32
N GLY A 273 11.04 -11.53 -12.68
CA GLY A 273 11.12 -11.19 -11.25
C GLY A 273 12.00 -9.97 -10.99
N THR A 274 12.46 -9.23 -12.00
CA THR A 274 13.10 -7.93 -11.78
C THR A 274 12.10 -6.96 -11.13
N LEU A 275 12.48 -6.39 -9.99
CA LEU A 275 11.69 -5.44 -9.24
C LEU A 275 12.00 -4.01 -9.68
N PHE A 276 10.96 -3.21 -9.88
CA PHE A 276 11.06 -1.77 -10.09
C PHE A 276 10.28 -1.04 -9.01
N ILE A 277 10.86 0.03 -8.47
CA ILE A 277 10.20 0.94 -7.52
C ILE A 277 10.38 2.37 -8.05
N ALA A 278 9.27 3.09 -8.15
CA ALA A 278 9.26 4.51 -8.44
C ALA A 278 9.22 5.31 -7.14
N SER A 279 9.90 6.43 -7.13
CA SER A 279 9.86 7.38 -6.03
C SER A 279 9.72 8.79 -6.58
N GLU A 280 8.85 9.57 -5.96
CA GLU A 280 8.78 10.99 -6.24
C GLU A 280 10.10 11.69 -5.94
N GLY A 281 10.33 12.79 -6.64
CA GLY A 281 11.37 13.74 -6.33
C GLY A 281 11.04 14.54 -5.08
N GLY A 282 12.03 15.22 -4.54
CA GLY A 282 11.76 16.23 -3.54
C GLY A 282 11.52 17.59 -4.21
N LYS A 283 11.32 18.62 -3.40
CA LYS A 283 11.23 19.98 -3.88
C LYS A 283 12.46 20.31 -4.74
N ASN A 284 12.24 20.59 -6.03
CA ASN A 284 13.26 20.84 -7.06
C ASN A 284 14.14 19.63 -7.44
N GLU A 285 13.68 18.40 -7.21
CA GLU A 285 14.36 17.19 -7.65
C GLU A 285 13.42 16.36 -8.53
N ASN A 286 14.00 15.65 -9.49
CA ASN A 286 13.26 14.74 -10.37
C ASN A 286 12.76 13.51 -9.62
N GLY A 287 11.61 12.97 -10.01
CA GLY A 287 11.23 11.60 -9.69
C GLY A 287 12.24 10.60 -10.27
N TYR A 288 12.21 9.38 -9.83
CA TYR A 288 13.14 8.35 -10.31
C TYR A 288 12.59 6.93 -10.18
N LEU A 289 13.17 6.04 -10.99
CA LEU A 289 12.96 4.60 -10.91
C LEU A 289 14.22 3.91 -10.40
N LEU A 290 14.04 2.92 -9.54
CA LEU A 290 15.09 2.03 -9.07
C LEU A 290 14.80 0.61 -9.56
N ARG A 291 15.83 -0.05 -10.15
CA ARG A 291 15.77 -1.44 -10.59
C ARG A 291 16.54 -2.35 -9.65
N PHE A 292 15.95 -3.46 -9.27
CA PHE A 292 16.56 -4.48 -8.42
C PHE A 292 16.44 -5.85 -9.08
N THR A 293 17.54 -6.58 -9.17
CA THR A 293 17.57 -7.97 -9.62
C THR A 293 17.46 -8.89 -8.41
N ALA A 294 16.72 -9.99 -8.55
CA ALA A 294 16.71 -11.04 -7.53
C ALA A 294 18.10 -11.69 -7.42
N ARG A 295 18.47 -12.05 -6.19
CA ARG A 295 19.69 -12.83 -5.89
C ARG A 295 19.51 -14.28 -6.19
#